data_b768ef48da9d647e20b78076f150054f
#
_entry.id   b768ef48da9d647e20b78076f150054f
#
_cell.length_a   1.000
_cell.length_b   1.000
_cell.length_c   1.000
_cell.angle_alpha   90.00
_cell.angle_beta   90.00
_cell.angle_gamma   90.00
#
_symmetry.space_group_name_H-M   'P 1'
#
loop_
_entity.id
_entity.type
_entity.pdbx_description
1 polymer ?
#
loop_
_entity_poly.entity_id
_entity_poly.type
_entity_poly.pdbx_seq_one_letter_code
_entity_poly.pdbx_strand_id
1 'polypeptide(L)'
;VYKRQFLVGSPAYNNNGEVVLGTAEGGTKITLYAVNNMDPTDVDLLNEWYFKTIHHEFAHILNQKKPFSTDFNQITGLATGIRYVGNACWDVYPSEDLALKDGFISRYASTSAEEEFVEVSSIYVTNTAATWEEMLETAGEVGRPMLEAKFEIVDKYMKNDWGIDLDELRKVVLRRQKELPNLDLDATN
;
A
#
# COMPACT_ATOMS: atom_id res chain seq x y z
N VAL A 1 -8.08 11.44 12.10
CA VAL A 1 -8.56 10.11 11.85
C VAL A 1 -7.92 9.11 12.80
N TYR A 2 -6.64 8.82 12.73
CA TYR A 2 -5.97 8.04 13.75
C TYR A 2 -5.34 8.96 14.83
N LYS A 3 -5.20 8.45 16.04
CA LYS A 3 -4.77 9.26 17.19
C LYS A 3 -3.45 8.80 17.79
N ARG A 4 -2.97 7.60 17.43
CA ARG A 4 -1.77 7.01 18.02
C ARG A 4 -0.96 6.27 16.97
N GLN A 5 0.34 6.55 16.98
CA GLN A 5 1.34 5.79 16.24
C GLN A 5 2.32 5.19 17.24
N PHE A 6 2.58 3.89 17.09
CA PHE A 6 3.54 3.17 17.88
C PHE A 6 4.69 2.72 17.00
N LEU A 7 5.90 2.93 17.45
CA LEU A 7 7.13 2.48 16.82
C LEU A 7 7.74 1.40 17.72
N VAL A 8 7.87 0.19 17.18
CA VAL A 8 8.38 -0.98 17.90
C VAL A 8 9.69 -1.40 17.25
N GLY A 9 10.78 -1.39 18.04
CA GLY A 9 12.12 -1.67 17.55
C GLY A 9 12.33 -3.11 17.09
N SER A 10 11.65 -4.08 17.73
CA SER A 10 11.75 -5.50 17.41
C SER A 10 10.79 -5.90 16.27
N PRO A 11 11.15 -6.95 15.49
CA PRO A 11 10.22 -7.53 14.53
C PRO A 11 9.02 -8.17 15.21
N ALA A 12 7.88 -8.22 14.49
CA ALA A 12 6.71 -9.00 14.83
C ALA A 12 6.48 -10.07 13.77
N TYR A 13 5.81 -11.16 14.15
CA TYR A 13 5.52 -12.28 13.27
C TYR A 13 4.04 -12.65 13.41
N ASN A 14 3.42 -13.01 12.28
CA ASN A 14 2.09 -13.59 12.29
C ASN A 14 2.13 -15.09 12.72
N ASN A 15 0.97 -15.72 12.77
CA ASN A 15 0.87 -17.14 13.15
C ASN A 15 1.57 -18.11 12.17
N ASN A 16 1.89 -17.68 10.97
CA ASN A 16 2.60 -18.45 9.95
C ASN A 16 4.12 -18.22 10.01
N GLY A 17 4.60 -17.35 10.92
CA GLY A 17 6.02 -16.99 11.03
C GLY A 17 6.48 -15.94 10.01
N GLU A 18 5.57 -15.28 9.30
CA GLU A 18 5.89 -14.20 8.37
C GLU A 18 6.06 -12.90 9.14
N VAL A 19 6.98 -12.05 8.66
CA VAL A 19 7.24 -10.74 9.27
C VAL A 19 6.04 -9.81 9.05
N VAL A 20 5.59 -9.18 10.15
CA VAL A 20 4.57 -8.12 10.13
C VAL A 20 5.28 -6.78 10.24
N LEU A 21 5.10 -5.92 9.24
CA LEU A 21 5.72 -4.59 9.20
C LEU A 21 4.87 -3.52 9.89
N GLY A 22 3.55 -3.63 9.79
CA GLY A 22 2.62 -2.72 10.40
C GLY A 22 1.31 -3.38 10.80
N THR A 23 0.52 -2.68 11.60
CA THR A 23 -0.87 -3.03 11.91
C THR A 23 -1.72 -1.79 12.10
N ALA A 24 -2.98 -1.86 11.65
CA ALA A 24 -4.00 -0.83 11.86
C ALA A 24 -5.09 -1.37 12.81
N GLU A 25 -5.30 -0.72 13.94
CA GLU A 25 -6.15 -1.25 14.99
C GLU A 25 -7.27 -0.27 15.39
N GLY A 26 -8.50 -0.77 15.32
CA GLY A 26 -9.70 -0.10 15.80
C GLY A 26 -9.97 1.28 15.17
N GLY A 27 -9.45 1.53 13.98
CA GLY A 27 -9.58 2.80 13.26
C GLY A 27 -8.90 3.99 13.96
N THR A 28 -7.97 3.76 14.89
CA THR A 28 -7.35 4.83 15.70
C THR A 28 -5.88 4.66 15.99
N LYS A 29 -5.30 3.49 15.73
CA LYS A 29 -3.91 3.18 16.07
C LYS A 29 -3.20 2.53 14.89
N ILE A 30 -1.99 2.99 14.60
CA ILE A 30 -1.05 2.34 13.69
C ILE A 30 0.15 1.92 14.51
N THR A 31 0.62 0.69 14.33
CA THR A 31 1.89 0.22 14.87
C THR A 31 2.83 -0.13 13.72
N LEU A 32 4.08 0.34 13.78
CA LEU A 32 5.14 -0.08 12.87
C LEU A 32 6.16 -0.90 13.67
N TYR A 33 6.56 -2.04 13.11
CA TYR A 33 7.51 -2.96 13.73
C TYR A 33 8.88 -2.90 13.07
N ALA A 34 9.87 -3.48 13.73
CA ALA A 34 11.26 -3.58 13.25
C ALA A 34 11.90 -2.21 12.93
N VAL A 35 11.46 -1.13 13.57
CA VAL A 35 11.97 0.22 13.28
C VAL A 35 13.44 0.40 13.59
N ASN A 36 14.05 -0.47 14.40
CA ASN A 36 15.50 -0.48 14.61
C ASN A 36 16.30 -0.94 13.38
N ASN A 37 15.64 -1.53 12.39
CA ASN A 37 16.24 -1.93 11.13
C ASN A 37 16.21 -0.80 10.08
N MET A 38 15.59 0.34 10.40
CA MET A 38 15.57 1.51 9.51
C MET A 38 16.98 2.08 9.36
N ASP A 39 17.37 2.28 8.11
CA ASP A 39 18.51 3.12 7.76
C ASP A 39 17.99 4.44 7.21
N PRO A 40 18.08 5.56 7.96
CA PRO A 40 17.56 6.85 7.49
C PRO A 40 18.34 7.42 6.31
N THR A 41 19.46 6.84 5.93
CA THR A 41 20.26 7.23 4.77
C THR A 41 19.88 6.48 3.50
N ASP A 42 19.17 5.34 3.62
CA ASP A 42 18.67 4.54 2.50
C ASP A 42 17.20 4.86 2.23
N VAL A 43 16.96 5.85 1.37
CA VAL A 43 15.61 6.31 1.03
C VAL A 43 14.81 5.25 0.29
N ASP A 44 15.44 4.42 -0.52
CA ASP A 44 14.77 3.37 -1.29
C ASP A 44 14.26 2.27 -0.36
N LEU A 45 15.09 1.83 0.59
CA LEU A 45 14.69 0.88 1.62
C LEU A 45 13.57 1.44 2.52
N LEU A 46 13.68 2.72 2.91
CA LEU A 46 12.64 3.37 3.70
C LEU A 46 11.32 3.45 2.94
N ASN A 47 11.37 3.73 1.63
CA ASN A 47 10.18 3.80 0.79
C ASN A 47 9.51 2.43 0.66
N GLU A 48 10.30 1.39 0.38
CA GLU A 48 9.80 0.04 0.17
C GLU A 48 9.14 -0.54 1.44
N TRP A 49 9.77 -0.38 2.61
CA TRP A 49 9.39 -1.11 3.82
C TRP A 49 8.64 -0.26 4.85
N TYR A 50 8.85 1.07 4.89
CA TYR A 50 8.30 1.91 5.95
C TYR A 50 7.31 2.96 5.44
N PHE A 51 7.66 3.73 4.40
CA PHE A 51 6.76 4.76 3.90
C PHE A 51 5.54 4.13 3.23
N LYS A 52 5.73 3.08 2.43
CA LYS A 52 4.61 2.31 1.90
C LYS A 52 3.76 1.74 3.02
N THR A 53 4.37 1.08 4.01
CA THR A 53 3.65 0.47 5.12
C THR A 53 2.81 1.46 5.92
N ILE A 54 3.35 2.66 6.25
CA ILE A 54 2.55 3.63 7.02
C ILE A 54 1.33 4.12 6.23
N HIS A 55 1.44 4.32 4.93
CA HIS A 55 0.29 4.69 4.09
C HIS A 55 -0.69 3.54 3.90
N HIS A 56 -0.22 2.29 3.81
CA HIS A 56 -1.00 1.07 3.82
C HIS A 56 -1.86 0.97 5.09
N GLU A 57 -1.23 1.04 6.26
CA GLU A 57 -1.93 0.98 7.54
C GLU A 57 -2.89 2.17 7.74
N PHE A 58 -2.51 3.35 7.25
CA PHE A 58 -3.41 4.50 7.29
C PHE A 58 -4.67 4.28 6.45
N ALA A 59 -4.55 3.68 5.27
CA ALA A 59 -5.72 3.34 4.45
C ALA A 59 -6.62 2.31 5.15
N HIS A 60 -6.06 1.32 5.86
CA HIS A 60 -6.84 0.44 6.73
C HIS A 60 -7.59 1.19 7.83
N ILE A 61 -6.97 2.19 8.48
CA ILE A 61 -7.66 3.06 9.45
C ILE A 61 -8.89 3.74 8.82
N LEU A 62 -8.77 4.23 7.60
CA LEU A 62 -9.88 4.84 6.87
C LEU A 62 -11.00 3.82 6.60
N ASN A 63 -10.64 2.63 6.08
CA ASN A 63 -11.58 1.55 5.78
C ASN A 63 -12.31 1.02 7.03
N GLN A 64 -11.64 0.96 8.17
CA GLN A 64 -12.26 0.59 9.44
C GLN A 64 -13.29 1.61 9.95
N LYS A 65 -13.24 2.85 9.46
CA LYS A 65 -14.20 3.91 9.79
C LYS A 65 -15.33 4.02 8.79
N LYS A 66 -15.01 3.95 7.51
CA LYS A 66 -15.96 3.97 6.39
C LYS A 66 -15.53 2.89 5.40
N PRO A 67 -16.25 1.78 5.28
CA PRO A 67 -15.92 0.74 4.30
C PRO A 67 -15.96 1.29 2.87
N PHE A 68 -15.04 0.83 2.02
CA PHE A 68 -15.06 1.13 0.59
C PHE A 68 -16.16 0.34 -0.14
N SER A 69 -16.44 0.71 -1.42
CA SER A 69 -17.47 0.06 -2.22
C SER A 69 -17.15 -1.41 -2.51
N THR A 70 -18.14 -2.28 -2.38
CA THR A 70 -18.05 -3.69 -2.78
C THR A 70 -17.85 -3.91 -4.28
N ASP A 71 -18.04 -2.88 -5.12
CA ASP A 71 -17.74 -2.93 -6.54
C ASP A 71 -16.25 -3.21 -6.82
N PHE A 72 -15.37 -2.77 -5.90
CA PHE A 72 -13.94 -3.07 -5.96
C PHE A 72 -13.68 -4.57 -6.03
N ASN A 73 -14.36 -5.36 -5.18
CA ASN A 73 -14.18 -6.80 -5.09
C ASN A 73 -14.63 -7.53 -6.36
N GLN A 74 -15.54 -6.92 -7.14
CA GLN A 74 -16.10 -7.52 -8.35
C GLN A 74 -15.12 -7.45 -9.53
N ILE A 75 -14.22 -6.45 -9.56
CA ILE A 75 -13.27 -6.28 -10.66
C ILE A 75 -12.38 -7.51 -10.82
N THR A 76 -11.89 -8.05 -9.73
CA THR A 76 -10.98 -9.23 -9.74
C THR A 76 -11.68 -10.51 -10.24
N GLY A 77 -12.97 -10.67 -10.04
CA GLY A 77 -13.68 -11.93 -10.34
C GLY A 77 -14.36 -11.99 -11.71
N LEU A 78 -14.63 -10.84 -12.34
CA LEU A 78 -15.58 -10.76 -13.45
C LEU A 78 -15.03 -11.15 -14.82
N ALA A 79 -13.75 -10.95 -15.09
CA ALA A 79 -13.25 -11.04 -16.47
C ALA A 79 -12.44 -12.31 -16.77
N THR A 80 -11.81 -12.95 -15.79
CA THR A 80 -10.73 -13.91 -16.05
C THR A 80 -10.76 -15.18 -15.19
N GLY A 81 -11.64 -15.28 -14.22
CA GLY A 81 -11.61 -16.35 -13.20
C GLY A 81 -10.50 -16.16 -12.16
N ILE A 82 -9.77 -15.06 -12.20
CA ILE A 82 -8.77 -14.67 -11.22
C ILE A 82 -9.44 -14.44 -9.86
N ARG A 83 -8.82 -14.90 -8.79
CA ARG A 83 -9.36 -14.81 -7.42
C ARG A 83 -8.28 -14.45 -6.44
N TYR A 84 -8.69 -13.84 -5.33
CA TYR A 84 -7.81 -13.68 -4.18
C TYR A 84 -7.37 -15.03 -3.65
N VAL A 85 -6.09 -15.14 -3.30
CA VAL A 85 -5.42 -16.42 -2.99
C VAL A 85 -5.03 -16.54 -1.50
N GLY A 86 -5.34 -15.51 -0.71
CA GLY A 86 -5.01 -15.50 0.72
C GLY A 86 -3.49 -15.61 0.95
N ASN A 87 -3.11 -16.32 2.00
CA ASN A 87 -1.70 -16.47 2.38
C ASN A 87 -0.83 -17.21 1.34
N ALA A 88 -1.44 -17.76 0.28
CA ALA A 88 -0.70 -18.41 -0.81
C ALA A 88 -0.15 -17.39 -1.85
N CYS A 89 -0.29 -16.10 -1.63
CA CYS A 89 0.11 -15.04 -2.57
C CYS A 89 1.58 -15.18 -3.02
N TRP A 90 2.47 -15.57 -2.13
CA TRP A 90 3.88 -15.75 -2.44
C TRP A 90 4.19 -17.01 -3.27
N ASP A 91 3.36 -18.04 -3.17
CA ASP A 91 3.49 -19.28 -3.92
C ASP A 91 2.83 -19.19 -5.30
N VAL A 92 1.67 -18.53 -5.35
CA VAL A 92 0.88 -18.35 -6.60
C VAL A 92 1.54 -17.32 -7.51
N TYR A 93 2.05 -16.24 -6.93
CA TYR A 93 2.72 -15.16 -7.67
C TYR A 93 4.23 -15.13 -7.32
N PRO A 94 5.09 -15.83 -8.08
CA PRO A 94 6.54 -15.82 -7.84
C PRO A 94 7.21 -14.46 -8.17
N SER A 95 6.52 -13.56 -8.89
CA SER A 95 7.02 -12.21 -9.18
C SER A 95 5.90 -11.16 -9.18
N GLU A 96 6.26 -9.90 -8.97
CA GLU A 96 5.32 -8.76 -9.06
C GLU A 96 4.71 -8.65 -10.47
N ASP A 97 5.50 -8.90 -11.53
CA ASP A 97 5.02 -8.84 -12.91
C ASP A 97 3.87 -9.81 -13.18
N LEU A 98 3.87 -10.99 -12.56
CA LEU A 98 2.78 -11.96 -12.73
C LEU A 98 1.52 -11.49 -11.99
N ALA A 99 1.66 -10.91 -10.83
CA ALA A 99 0.54 -10.32 -10.11
C ALA A 99 -0.07 -9.15 -10.91
N LEU A 100 0.77 -8.25 -11.45
CA LEU A 100 0.34 -7.14 -12.29
C LEU A 100 -0.44 -7.61 -13.52
N LYS A 101 0.02 -8.65 -14.22
CA LYS A 101 -0.66 -9.21 -15.40
C LYS A 101 -2.05 -9.77 -15.09
N ASP A 102 -2.24 -10.26 -13.88
CA ASP A 102 -3.53 -10.72 -13.37
C ASP A 102 -4.36 -9.59 -12.72
N GLY A 103 -3.87 -8.34 -12.79
CA GLY A 103 -4.58 -7.14 -12.31
C GLY A 103 -4.48 -6.92 -10.82
N PHE A 104 -3.50 -7.51 -10.13
CA PHE A 104 -3.13 -7.18 -8.76
C PHE A 104 -1.93 -6.22 -8.75
N ILE A 105 -2.02 -5.14 -7.96
CA ILE A 105 -0.96 -4.12 -7.93
C ILE A 105 0.34 -4.63 -7.29
N SER A 106 0.27 -5.68 -6.50
CA SER A 106 1.41 -6.39 -5.91
C SER A 106 1.05 -7.85 -5.64
N ARG A 107 2.05 -8.68 -5.38
CA ARG A 107 1.83 -10.07 -4.93
C ARG A 107 0.97 -10.10 -3.67
N TYR A 108 1.28 -9.22 -2.71
CA TYR A 108 0.55 -9.12 -1.45
C TYR A 108 -0.90 -8.67 -1.66
N ALA A 109 -1.17 -7.80 -2.62
CA ALA A 109 -2.52 -7.38 -3.00
C ALA A 109 -3.44 -8.56 -3.37
N SER A 110 -2.89 -9.66 -3.87
CA SER A 110 -3.67 -10.86 -4.19
C SER A 110 -4.20 -11.63 -2.96
N THR A 111 -3.85 -11.19 -1.75
CA THR A 111 -4.29 -11.83 -0.50
C THR A 111 -5.78 -11.65 -0.27
N SER A 112 -6.29 -10.44 -0.35
CA SER A 112 -7.70 -10.09 -0.19
C SER A 112 -8.03 -8.74 -0.84
N ALA A 113 -9.31 -8.46 -0.99
CA ALA A 113 -9.75 -7.17 -1.52
C ALA A 113 -9.40 -6.00 -0.58
N GLU A 114 -9.41 -6.24 0.73
CA GLU A 114 -9.04 -5.26 1.74
C GLU A 114 -7.56 -4.89 1.63
N GLU A 115 -6.69 -5.91 1.49
CA GLU A 115 -5.25 -5.70 1.31
C GLU A 115 -4.96 -5.03 -0.04
N GLU A 116 -5.63 -5.44 -1.10
CA GLU A 116 -5.44 -4.83 -2.42
C GLU A 116 -5.85 -3.36 -2.44
N PHE A 117 -6.99 -3.02 -1.82
CA PHE A 117 -7.44 -1.63 -1.77
C PHE A 117 -6.38 -0.71 -1.13
N VAL A 118 -5.80 -1.12 -0.03
CA VAL A 118 -4.78 -0.32 0.68
C VAL A 118 -3.42 -0.37 -0.01
N GLU A 119 -3.07 -1.47 -0.67
CA GLU A 119 -1.87 -1.59 -1.51
C GLU A 119 -1.95 -0.63 -2.72
N VAL A 120 -3.08 -0.58 -3.43
CA VAL A 120 -3.29 0.38 -4.54
C VAL A 120 -3.06 1.81 -4.05
N SER A 121 -3.63 2.18 -2.91
CA SER A 121 -3.48 3.51 -2.32
C SER A 121 -2.03 3.82 -1.94
N SER A 122 -1.39 2.93 -1.19
CA SER A 122 -0.05 3.14 -0.65
C SER A 122 1.03 3.13 -1.75
N ILE A 123 0.95 2.21 -2.71
CA ILE A 123 1.85 2.15 -3.85
C ILE A 123 1.69 3.39 -4.72
N TYR A 124 0.45 3.84 -4.96
CA TYR A 124 0.22 5.05 -5.74
C TYR A 124 0.90 6.28 -5.15
N VAL A 125 0.78 6.53 -3.84
CA VAL A 125 1.30 7.75 -3.22
C VAL A 125 2.81 7.72 -2.95
N THR A 126 3.41 6.53 -2.88
CA THR A 126 4.85 6.38 -2.60
C THR A 126 5.71 6.23 -3.86
N ASN A 127 5.09 6.06 -5.02
CA ASN A 127 5.80 5.92 -6.30
C ASN A 127 5.57 7.09 -7.24
N THR A 128 6.51 7.32 -8.15
CA THR A 128 6.38 8.36 -9.17
C THR A 128 5.28 8.03 -10.18
N ALA A 129 4.80 9.04 -10.92
CA ALA A 129 3.86 8.81 -12.02
C ALA A 129 4.47 7.93 -13.11
N ALA A 130 5.78 8.02 -13.34
CA ALA A 130 6.48 7.17 -14.29
C ALA A 130 6.49 5.70 -13.84
N THR A 131 6.83 5.44 -12.57
CA THR A 131 6.81 4.09 -12.00
C THR A 131 5.40 3.48 -12.01
N TRP A 132 4.39 4.28 -11.70
CA TRP A 132 2.99 3.85 -11.80
C TRP A 132 2.62 3.44 -13.23
N GLU A 133 3.00 4.24 -14.23
CA GLU A 133 2.75 3.91 -15.63
C GLU A 133 3.52 2.65 -16.09
N GLU A 134 4.76 2.47 -15.65
CA GLU A 134 5.53 1.24 -15.90
C GLU A 134 4.85 -0.01 -15.33
N MET A 135 4.23 0.09 -14.14
CA MET A 135 3.43 -0.99 -13.56
C MET A 135 2.21 -1.30 -14.44
N LEU A 136 1.50 -0.27 -14.93
CA LEU A 136 0.35 -0.44 -15.82
C LEU A 136 0.77 -1.02 -17.19
N GLU A 137 1.91 -0.63 -17.73
CA GLU A 137 2.45 -1.23 -18.96
C GLU A 137 2.79 -2.71 -18.76
N THR A 138 3.42 -3.06 -17.62
CA THR A 138 3.73 -4.45 -17.25
C THR A 138 2.48 -5.30 -17.08
N ALA A 139 1.41 -4.73 -16.55
CA ALA A 139 0.11 -5.37 -16.39
C ALA A 139 -0.54 -5.77 -17.72
N GLY A 140 -0.25 -5.03 -18.80
CA GLY A 140 -0.65 -5.37 -20.16
C GLY A 140 -2.15 -5.30 -20.41
N GLU A 141 -2.61 -6.00 -21.46
CA GLU A 141 -3.99 -5.88 -21.96
C GLU A 141 -5.06 -6.36 -20.96
N VAL A 142 -4.73 -7.30 -20.08
CA VAL A 142 -5.65 -7.87 -19.10
C VAL A 142 -5.59 -7.14 -17.78
N GLY A 143 -4.40 -7.00 -17.20
CA GLY A 143 -4.21 -6.44 -15.86
C GLY A 143 -4.43 -4.93 -15.83
N ARG A 144 -3.98 -4.17 -16.85
CA ARG A 144 -4.08 -2.72 -16.89
C ARG A 144 -5.51 -2.19 -16.69
N PRO A 145 -6.52 -2.63 -17.46
CA PRO A 145 -7.89 -2.13 -17.26
C PRO A 145 -8.45 -2.45 -15.87
N MET A 146 -8.03 -3.57 -15.27
CA MET A 146 -8.45 -3.93 -13.92
C MET A 146 -7.82 -2.99 -12.88
N LEU A 147 -6.52 -2.72 -12.99
CA LEU A 147 -5.82 -1.80 -12.09
C LEU A 147 -6.32 -0.36 -12.21
N GLU A 148 -6.58 0.12 -13.43
CA GLU A 148 -7.17 1.44 -13.65
C GLU A 148 -8.58 1.56 -13.03
N ALA A 149 -9.43 0.54 -13.18
CA ALA A 149 -10.76 0.51 -12.58
C ALA A 149 -10.69 0.47 -11.04
N LYS A 150 -9.78 -0.31 -10.48
CA LYS A 150 -9.54 -0.36 -9.02
C LYS A 150 -9.04 0.98 -8.50
N PHE A 151 -8.09 1.59 -9.18
CA PHE A 151 -7.58 2.91 -8.82
C PHE A 151 -8.67 3.98 -8.85
N GLU A 152 -9.56 3.95 -9.84
CA GLU A 152 -10.68 4.90 -9.90
C GLU A 152 -11.60 4.81 -8.66
N ILE A 153 -11.84 3.60 -8.13
CA ILE A 153 -12.63 3.41 -6.91
C ILE A 153 -11.88 3.93 -5.69
N VAL A 154 -10.57 3.64 -5.59
CA VAL A 154 -9.71 4.13 -4.51
C VAL A 154 -9.66 5.65 -4.49
N ASP A 155 -9.41 6.29 -5.64
CA ASP A 155 -9.35 7.76 -5.76
C ASP A 155 -10.67 8.42 -5.38
N LYS A 156 -11.79 7.90 -5.90
CA LYS A 156 -13.13 8.39 -5.55
C LYS A 156 -13.41 8.27 -4.06
N TYR A 157 -13.07 7.15 -3.44
CA TYR A 157 -13.23 6.95 -2.00
C TYR A 157 -12.39 7.93 -1.20
N MET A 158 -11.11 8.07 -1.52
CA MET A 158 -10.22 8.99 -0.83
C MET A 158 -10.71 10.44 -0.95
N LYS A 159 -11.14 10.84 -2.14
CA LYS A 159 -11.59 12.20 -2.40
C LYS A 159 -12.97 12.50 -1.79
N ASN A 160 -13.95 11.63 -2.00
CA ASN A 160 -15.34 11.91 -1.64
C ASN A 160 -15.63 11.68 -0.16
N ASP A 161 -15.05 10.61 0.41
CA ASP A 161 -15.32 10.24 1.80
C ASP A 161 -14.38 10.93 2.78
N TRP A 162 -13.16 11.27 2.34
CA TRP A 162 -12.11 11.77 3.21
C TRP A 162 -11.56 13.15 2.82
N GLY A 163 -11.88 13.64 1.63
CA GLY A 163 -11.32 14.90 1.10
C GLY A 163 -9.83 14.82 0.81
N ILE A 164 -9.31 13.62 0.58
CA ILE A 164 -7.91 13.37 0.26
C ILE A 164 -7.75 13.28 -1.25
N ASP A 165 -6.97 14.20 -1.82
CA ASP A 165 -6.53 14.16 -3.20
C ASP A 165 -5.23 13.34 -3.26
N LEU A 166 -5.27 12.18 -3.93
CA LEU A 166 -4.12 11.26 -3.99
C LEU A 166 -2.95 11.83 -4.79
N ASP A 167 -3.20 12.65 -5.80
CA ASP A 167 -2.13 13.31 -6.57
C ASP A 167 -1.38 14.36 -5.73
N GLU A 168 -2.13 15.16 -4.96
CA GLU A 168 -1.51 16.11 -4.03
C GLU A 168 -0.78 15.39 -2.91
N LEU A 169 -1.34 14.31 -2.37
CA LEU A 169 -0.67 13.49 -1.36
C LEU A 169 0.63 12.89 -1.92
N ARG A 170 0.61 12.30 -3.13
CA ARG A 170 1.80 11.80 -3.83
C ARG A 170 2.89 12.87 -3.93
N LYS A 171 2.55 14.07 -4.37
CA LYS A 171 3.51 15.19 -4.49
C LYS A 171 4.17 15.50 -3.14
N VAL A 172 3.40 15.52 -2.06
CA VAL A 172 3.93 15.77 -0.72
C VAL A 172 4.84 14.62 -0.27
N VAL A 173 4.41 13.37 -0.44
CA VAL A 173 5.18 12.17 -0.04
C VAL A 173 6.52 12.14 -0.78
N LEU A 174 6.51 12.25 -2.12
CA LEU A 174 7.73 12.22 -2.94
C LEU A 174 8.67 13.40 -2.65
N ARG A 175 8.12 14.58 -2.33
CA ARG A 175 8.94 15.71 -1.90
C ARG A 175 9.63 15.39 -0.58
N ARG A 176 8.91 14.83 0.41
CA ARG A 176 9.48 14.48 1.73
C ARG A 176 10.54 13.41 1.63
N GLN A 177 10.36 12.42 0.77
CA GLN A 177 11.39 11.42 0.48
C GLN A 177 12.69 12.07 0.00
N LYS A 178 12.61 13.05 -0.91
CA LYS A 178 13.78 13.78 -1.43
C LYS A 178 14.43 14.69 -0.39
N GLU A 179 13.68 15.21 0.56
CA GLU A 179 14.18 16.05 1.64
C GLU A 179 14.94 15.25 2.70
N LEU A 180 14.59 13.96 2.88
CA LEU A 180 15.09 13.12 3.98
C LEU A 180 16.61 13.07 4.11
N PRO A 181 17.43 12.87 3.06
CA PRO A 181 18.88 12.84 3.17
C PRO A 181 19.52 14.15 3.66
N ASN A 182 18.76 15.24 3.60
CA ASN A 182 19.21 16.57 3.99
C ASN A 182 18.65 17.02 5.35
N LEU A 183 17.85 16.17 6.02
CA LEU A 183 17.34 16.48 7.34
C LEU A 183 18.45 16.32 8.39
N ASP A 184 18.56 17.34 9.25
CA ASP A 184 19.35 17.22 10.48
C ASP A 184 18.54 16.39 11.50
N LEU A 185 18.82 15.10 11.55
CA LEU A 185 18.10 14.18 12.43
C LEU A 185 18.49 14.37 13.91
N ASP A 186 19.60 15.06 14.19
CA ASP A 186 20.07 15.38 15.54
C ASP A 186 19.41 16.66 16.08
N ALA A 187 18.83 17.49 15.22
CA ALA A 187 18.16 18.74 15.59
C ALA A 187 16.73 18.55 16.15
N THR A 188 16.24 17.34 16.26
CA THR A 188 14.92 17.01 16.83
C THR A 188 14.97 16.90 18.35
N ASN A 189 15.32 17.99 19.03
CA ASN A 189 15.18 18.13 20.49
C ASN A 189 14.07 19.14 20.84
#